data_a984767405d5c3ae68a3a4ca3b783e78
#
_entry.id   a984767405d5c3ae68a3a4ca3b783e78
#
_cell.length_a   1.000
_cell.length_b   1.000
_cell.length_c   1.000
_cell.angle_alpha   90.00
_cell.angle_beta   90.00
_cell.angle_gamma   90.00
#
_symmetry.space_group_name_H-M   'P 1'
#
loop_
_entity.id
_entity.type
_entity.pdbx_description
1 polymer ?
#
loop_
_entity_poly.entity_id
_entity_poly.type
_entity_poly.pdbx_seq_one_letter_code
_entity_poly.pdbx_strand_id
1 'polypeptide(L)'
;MGWTIVYEEQENGVSGFKVSANDRDKIQLIKEYAEQGKFDILLVFMFDRIGRRAEETPFVVEWLINHGIQVWSVNEGEQRIDTHVDRLTNYIRFWQADGESQKTSMRTKAALGQMVQEGRFRGGSAPYGYDLVPSGTYNKRKHEVFKLEINPDEAKVVRMMFDLCVGSGYGRFKIANFLSEMGIKTRDGKNWHEATVGHILHNIMYTGVLRSGSTQSKAFPDLQIISPENFELAQKLMAERANECNALRTMPRNTRGQSLLSGNVFCGHCGGRLTLTTNGTTRINAAGEKVGRKRIRYVCYNKTRKRSNCDG
;
A
#
# COMPACT_ATOMS: atom_id res chain seq x y z
N MET A 1 -37.49 -24.44 -2.64
CA MET A 1 -38.00 -23.24 -1.99
C MET A 1 -38.40 -22.29 -3.09
N GLY A 2 -39.62 -21.75 -3.10
CA GLY A 2 -40.13 -20.92 -4.22
C GLY A 2 -39.73 -19.45 -4.11
N TRP A 3 -38.45 -19.16 -3.93
CA TRP A 3 -37.92 -17.78 -3.80
C TRP A 3 -37.67 -17.17 -5.18
N THR A 4 -37.88 -15.87 -5.30
CA THR A 4 -37.55 -15.10 -6.50
C THR A 4 -36.36 -14.20 -6.19
N ILE A 5 -35.32 -14.24 -7.05
CA ILE A 5 -34.17 -13.36 -6.90
C ILE A 5 -34.57 -11.97 -7.37
N VAL A 6 -34.53 -10.98 -6.47
CA VAL A 6 -34.83 -9.57 -6.78
C VAL A 6 -33.55 -8.75 -7.01
N TYR A 7 -32.48 -9.10 -6.33
CA TYR A 7 -31.16 -8.45 -6.47
C TYR A 7 -30.04 -9.48 -6.33
N GLU A 8 -28.97 -9.28 -7.07
CA GLU A 8 -27.73 -10.03 -6.95
C GLU A 8 -26.58 -9.03 -6.84
N GLU A 9 -25.79 -9.11 -5.77
CA GLU A 9 -24.71 -8.21 -5.48
C GLU A 9 -23.39 -8.97 -5.33
N GLN A 10 -22.35 -8.47 -5.97
CA GLN A 10 -21.01 -9.04 -5.92
C GLN A 10 -19.99 -7.97 -5.52
N GLU A 11 -19.12 -8.31 -4.59
CA GLU A 11 -18.03 -7.46 -4.13
C GLU A 11 -16.70 -8.10 -4.53
N ASN A 12 -16.03 -7.52 -5.56
CA ASN A 12 -14.79 -8.04 -6.10
C ASN A 12 -13.56 -7.43 -5.40
N GLY A 13 -12.63 -8.29 -4.96
CA GLY A 13 -11.32 -7.86 -4.44
C GLY A 13 -11.34 -7.25 -3.02
N VAL A 14 -12.48 -7.20 -2.35
CA VAL A 14 -12.59 -6.68 -0.98
C VAL A 14 -12.39 -7.81 0.04
N SER A 15 -11.49 -7.60 0.99
CA SER A 15 -11.23 -8.56 2.07
C SER A 15 -12.18 -8.33 3.24
N GLY A 16 -13.09 -9.25 3.50
CA GLY A 16 -13.99 -9.22 4.66
C GLY A 16 -13.30 -9.23 6.03
N PHE A 17 -11.97 -9.44 6.08
CA PHE A 17 -11.15 -9.32 7.29
C PHE A 17 -10.47 -7.96 7.42
N LYS A 18 -9.98 -7.39 6.30
CA LYS A 18 -9.20 -6.14 6.31
C LYS A 18 -10.08 -4.89 6.31
N VAL A 19 -11.22 -4.95 5.64
CA VAL A 19 -12.14 -3.82 5.48
C VAL A 19 -13.32 -4.00 6.44
N SER A 20 -13.65 -2.95 7.20
CA SER A 20 -14.81 -2.91 8.10
C SER A 20 -16.12 -3.10 7.32
N ALA A 21 -17.09 -3.76 7.92
CA ALA A 21 -18.43 -3.88 7.35
C ALA A 21 -19.06 -2.50 7.10
N ASN A 22 -18.71 -1.49 7.90
CA ASN A 22 -19.19 -0.12 7.73
C ASN A 22 -18.53 0.62 6.56
N ASP A 23 -17.35 0.19 6.11
CA ASP A 23 -16.61 0.76 4.99
C ASP A 23 -16.83 -0.02 3.68
N ARG A 24 -17.68 -1.06 3.70
CA ARG A 24 -17.98 -1.90 2.54
C ARG A 24 -19.25 -1.43 1.87
N ASP A 25 -19.10 -0.86 0.67
CA ASP A 25 -20.19 -0.25 -0.09
C ASP A 25 -21.38 -1.20 -0.29
N LYS A 26 -21.12 -2.49 -0.55
CA LYS A 26 -22.18 -3.47 -0.78
C LYS A 26 -22.93 -3.87 0.49
N ILE A 27 -22.28 -3.90 1.63
CA ILE A 27 -22.95 -4.13 2.91
C ILE A 27 -23.84 -2.95 3.28
N GLN A 28 -23.39 -1.71 3.00
CA GLN A 28 -24.22 -0.53 3.22
C GLN A 28 -25.42 -0.50 2.28
N LEU A 29 -25.23 -0.85 1.00
CA LEU A 29 -26.31 -0.96 0.03
C LEU A 29 -27.37 -2.02 0.45
N ILE A 30 -26.94 -3.18 0.95
CA ILE A 30 -27.84 -4.21 1.48
C ILE A 30 -28.64 -3.67 2.67
N LYS A 31 -28.02 -2.92 3.56
CA LYS A 31 -28.72 -2.28 4.69
C LYS A 31 -29.75 -1.26 4.20
N GLU A 32 -29.41 -0.41 3.26
CA GLU A 32 -30.35 0.55 2.66
C GLU A 32 -31.54 -0.15 2.01
N TYR A 33 -31.31 -1.25 1.29
CA TYR A 33 -32.38 -2.03 0.68
C TYR A 33 -33.27 -2.73 1.72
N ALA A 34 -32.68 -3.19 2.81
CA ALA A 34 -33.42 -3.77 3.93
C ALA A 34 -34.34 -2.72 4.61
N GLU A 35 -33.82 -1.51 4.88
CA GLU A 35 -34.61 -0.39 5.44
C GLU A 35 -35.76 0.02 4.51
N GLN A 36 -35.57 -0.08 3.20
CA GLN A 36 -36.59 0.22 2.20
C GLN A 36 -37.58 -0.94 1.95
N GLY A 37 -37.40 -2.09 2.62
CA GLY A 37 -38.26 -3.26 2.45
C GLY A 37 -38.21 -3.86 1.05
N LYS A 38 -37.08 -3.76 0.35
CA LYS A 38 -36.93 -4.22 -1.05
C LYS A 38 -36.74 -5.72 -1.18
N PHE A 39 -36.43 -6.43 -0.10
CA PHE A 39 -36.26 -7.87 -0.08
C PHE A 39 -36.57 -8.42 1.33
N ASP A 40 -36.90 -9.71 1.41
CA ASP A 40 -37.26 -10.39 2.66
C ASP A 40 -36.17 -11.35 3.12
N ILE A 41 -35.34 -11.82 2.19
CA ILE A 41 -34.32 -12.86 2.45
C ILE A 41 -32.97 -12.44 1.87
N LEU A 42 -31.94 -12.45 2.72
CA LEU A 42 -30.55 -12.37 2.27
C LEU A 42 -29.97 -13.78 2.20
N LEU A 43 -29.65 -14.24 0.99
CA LEU A 43 -29.01 -15.53 0.76
C LEU A 43 -27.51 -15.34 0.46
N VAL A 44 -26.68 -16.02 1.22
CA VAL A 44 -25.21 -16.05 1.01
C VAL A 44 -24.72 -17.49 0.86
N PHE A 45 -23.58 -17.69 0.24
CA PHE A 45 -23.00 -19.04 0.12
C PHE A 45 -22.57 -19.57 1.49
N MET A 46 -21.87 -18.76 2.29
CA MET A 46 -21.51 -18.99 3.69
C MET A 46 -21.57 -17.66 4.44
N PHE A 47 -21.82 -17.67 5.74
CA PHE A 47 -21.91 -16.43 6.53
C PHE A 47 -20.60 -15.63 6.57
N ASP A 48 -19.44 -16.26 6.34
CA ASP A 48 -18.15 -15.59 6.21
C ASP A 48 -18.08 -14.63 5.00
N ARG A 49 -19.07 -14.68 4.07
CA ARG A 49 -19.21 -13.73 2.96
C ARG A 49 -19.75 -12.38 3.41
N ILE A 50 -20.57 -12.35 4.44
CA ILE A 50 -21.02 -11.11 5.06
C ILE A 50 -19.83 -10.39 5.70
N GLY A 51 -18.95 -11.13 6.37
CA GLY A 51 -17.73 -10.60 6.99
C GLY A 51 -17.01 -11.69 7.79
N ARG A 52 -15.78 -11.38 8.21
CA ARG A 52 -14.95 -12.29 9.01
C ARG A 52 -14.49 -11.69 10.34
N ARG A 53 -14.88 -10.47 10.64
CA ARG A 53 -14.55 -9.82 11.90
C ARG A 53 -15.58 -10.22 12.96
N ALA A 54 -15.09 -10.89 14.00
CA ALA A 54 -15.94 -11.29 15.13
C ALA A 54 -16.55 -10.08 15.87
N GLU A 55 -15.92 -8.93 15.76
CA GLU A 55 -16.35 -7.69 16.40
C GLU A 55 -17.50 -6.97 15.67
N GLU A 56 -17.67 -7.20 14.38
CA GLU A 56 -18.61 -6.44 13.53
C GLU A 56 -19.68 -7.32 12.88
N THR A 57 -19.28 -8.47 12.34
CA THR A 57 -20.15 -9.28 11.48
C THR A 57 -21.39 -9.82 12.20
N PRO A 58 -21.31 -10.29 13.45
CA PRO A 58 -22.50 -10.73 14.20
C PRO A 58 -23.54 -9.63 14.33
N PHE A 59 -23.10 -8.38 14.54
CA PHE A 59 -24.00 -7.23 14.68
C PHE A 59 -24.68 -6.86 13.36
N VAL A 60 -24.00 -7.03 12.22
CA VAL A 60 -24.62 -6.83 10.90
C VAL A 60 -25.73 -7.85 10.67
N VAL A 61 -25.49 -9.11 11.00
CA VAL A 61 -26.49 -10.19 10.90
C VAL A 61 -27.66 -9.93 11.85
N GLU A 62 -27.38 -9.59 13.09
CA GLU A 62 -28.43 -9.25 14.09
C GLU A 62 -29.22 -8.03 13.64
N TRP A 63 -28.60 -7.02 13.10
CA TRP A 63 -29.26 -5.84 12.58
C TRP A 63 -30.25 -6.19 11.44
N LEU A 64 -29.83 -7.03 10.48
CA LEU A 64 -30.70 -7.49 9.39
C LEU A 64 -31.93 -8.26 9.92
N ILE A 65 -31.72 -9.20 10.85
CA ILE A 65 -32.80 -9.98 11.43
C ILE A 65 -33.78 -9.08 12.19
N ASN A 66 -33.28 -8.10 12.94
CA ASN A 66 -34.11 -7.13 13.65
C ASN A 66 -34.93 -6.22 12.72
N HIS A 67 -34.52 -6.07 11.46
CA HIS A 67 -35.29 -5.38 10.41
C HIS A 67 -36.21 -6.32 9.62
N GLY A 68 -36.42 -7.54 10.10
CA GLY A 68 -37.34 -8.51 9.48
C GLY A 68 -36.78 -9.29 8.31
N ILE A 69 -35.46 -9.17 8.03
CA ILE A 69 -34.81 -9.90 6.95
C ILE A 69 -34.36 -11.27 7.45
N GLN A 70 -34.76 -12.33 6.78
CA GLN A 70 -34.25 -13.67 7.03
C GLN A 70 -32.83 -13.79 6.40
N VAL A 71 -31.86 -14.25 7.16
CA VAL A 71 -30.49 -14.43 6.70
C VAL A 71 -30.21 -15.92 6.52
N TRP A 72 -29.94 -16.32 5.30
CA TRP A 72 -29.73 -17.71 4.90
C TRP A 72 -28.35 -17.95 4.31
N SER A 73 -27.78 -19.09 4.65
CA SER A 73 -26.57 -19.63 4.00
C SER A 73 -26.89 -20.91 3.27
N VAL A 74 -26.31 -21.09 2.08
CA VAL A 74 -26.48 -22.32 1.29
C VAL A 74 -25.94 -23.55 2.06
N ASN A 75 -24.83 -23.38 2.79
CA ASN A 75 -24.16 -24.49 3.48
C ASN A 75 -24.59 -24.63 4.96
N GLU A 76 -25.05 -23.56 5.59
CA GLU A 76 -25.24 -23.49 7.05
C GLU A 76 -26.71 -23.34 7.43
N GLY A 77 -27.60 -23.10 6.45
CA GLY A 77 -29.03 -22.92 6.65
C GLY A 77 -29.41 -21.53 7.11
N GLU A 78 -30.59 -21.42 7.76
CA GLU A 78 -31.08 -20.15 8.28
C GLU A 78 -30.39 -19.73 9.58
N GLN A 79 -30.01 -18.47 9.64
CA GLN A 79 -29.51 -17.86 10.87
C GLN A 79 -30.65 -17.28 11.67
N ARG A 80 -30.91 -17.84 12.85
CA ARG A 80 -31.94 -17.36 13.79
C ARG A 80 -31.31 -16.70 15.01
N ILE A 81 -32.00 -15.75 15.59
CA ILE A 81 -31.61 -15.03 16.83
C ILE A 81 -32.80 -14.92 17.78
N ASP A 82 -33.63 -15.95 17.82
CA ASP A 82 -34.85 -15.94 18.64
C ASP A 82 -34.54 -16.07 20.13
N THR A 83 -33.47 -16.77 20.48
CA THR A 83 -33.06 -17.02 21.85
C THR A 83 -31.66 -16.49 22.17
N HIS A 84 -31.36 -16.33 23.46
CA HIS A 84 -29.99 -16.00 23.90
C HIS A 84 -28.95 -17.05 23.45
N VAL A 85 -29.37 -18.32 23.34
CA VAL A 85 -28.50 -19.40 22.85
C VAL A 85 -28.16 -19.22 21.38
N ASP A 86 -29.13 -18.80 20.56
CA ASP A 86 -28.89 -18.53 19.13
C ASP A 86 -27.91 -17.39 18.95
N ARG A 87 -28.08 -16.32 19.74
CA ARG A 87 -27.12 -15.19 19.74
C ARG A 87 -25.71 -15.65 20.10
N LEU A 88 -25.56 -16.41 21.18
CA LEU A 88 -24.26 -16.94 21.60
C LEU A 88 -23.64 -17.82 20.53
N THR A 89 -24.45 -18.70 19.92
CA THR A 89 -23.98 -19.58 18.83
C THR A 89 -23.49 -18.78 17.63
N ASN A 90 -24.20 -17.71 17.26
CA ASN A 90 -23.81 -16.80 16.21
C ASN A 90 -22.44 -16.15 16.50
N TYR A 91 -22.27 -15.60 17.70
CA TYR A 91 -20.99 -15.02 18.12
C TYR A 91 -19.84 -16.03 18.09
N ILE A 92 -20.06 -17.25 18.58
CA ILE A 92 -19.06 -18.31 18.59
C ILE A 92 -18.64 -18.69 17.16
N ARG A 93 -19.57 -18.80 16.22
CA ARG A 93 -19.28 -19.11 14.81
C ARG A 93 -18.38 -18.06 14.18
N PHE A 94 -18.69 -16.78 14.32
CA PHE A 94 -17.87 -15.70 13.78
C PHE A 94 -16.51 -15.60 14.47
N TRP A 95 -16.46 -15.82 15.77
CA TRP A 95 -15.20 -15.89 16.52
C TRP A 95 -14.30 -17.04 16.06
N GLN A 96 -14.87 -18.21 15.78
CA GLN A 96 -14.13 -19.34 15.22
C GLN A 96 -13.59 -19.03 13.82
N ALA A 97 -14.40 -18.42 12.94
CA ALA A 97 -14.01 -18.05 11.59
C ALA A 97 -12.86 -17.02 11.59
N ASP A 98 -12.91 -16.04 12.49
CA ASP A 98 -11.82 -15.08 12.71
C ASP A 98 -10.55 -15.78 13.21
N GLY A 99 -10.67 -16.66 14.19
CA GLY A 99 -9.56 -17.45 14.74
C GLY A 99 -8.88 -18.34 13.70
N GLU A 100 -9.62 -18.95 12.77
CA GLU A 100 -9.03 -19.73 11.68
C GLU A 100 -8.25 -18.86 10.69
N SER A 101 -8.77 -17.68 10.36
CA SER A 101 -8.08 -16.72 9.52
C SER A 101 -6.76 -16.27 10.14
N GLN A 102 -6.77 -15.95 11.44
CA GLN A 102 -5.57 -15.59 12.19
C GLN A 102 -4.56 -16.75 12.27
N LYS A 103 -5.00 -17.96 12.58
CA LYS A 103 -4.14 -19.18 12.60
C LYS A 103 -3.49 -19.42 11.23
N THR A 104 -4.24 -19.28 10.14
CA THR A 104 -3.71 -19.43 8.77
C THR A 104 -2.68 -18.36 8.45
N SER A 105 -2.92 -17.11 8.84
CA SER A 105 -1.96 -16.02 8.70
C SER A 105 -0.69 -16.29 9.50
N MET A 106 -0.81 -16.73 10.75
CA MET A 106 0.33 -17.08 11.60
C MET A 106 1.15 -18.23 11.01
N ARG A 107 0.51 -19.30 10.56
CA ARG A 107 1.18 -20.43 9.90
C ARG A 107 1.92 -20.00 8.64
N THR A 108 1.30 -19.15 7.81
CA THR A 108 1.92 -18.63 6.60
C THR A 108 3.14 -17.75 6.93
N LYS A 109 3.01 -16.85 7.92
CA LYS A 109 4.13 -16.02 8.38
C LYS A 109 5.27 -16.87 8.92
N ALA A 110 4.97 -17.88 9.73
CA ALA A 110 5.97 -18.80 10.29
C ALA A 110 6.68 -19.56 9.18
N ALA A 111 5.95 -20.14 8.21
CA ALA A 111 6.53 -20.87 7.08
C ALA A 111 7.44 -19.98 6.22
N LEU A 112 7.01 -18.74 5.91
CA LEU A 112 7.83 -17.78 5.17
C LEU A 112 9.05 -17.34 5.98
N GLY A 113 8.94 -17.19 7.29
CA GLY A 113 10.06 -16.91 8.19
C GLY A 113 11.08 -18.05 8.19
N GLN A 114 10.63 -19.30 8.26
CA GLN A 114 11.48 -20.47 8.21
C GLN A 114 12.22 -20.56 6.86
N MET A 115 11.52 -20.37 5.73
CA MET A 115 12.14 -20.34 4.40
C MET A 115 13.28 -19.32 4.33
N VAL A 116 13.07 -18.13 4.88
CA VAL A 116 14.08 -17.07 4.91
C VAL A 116 15.28 -17.49 5.78
N GLN A 117 15.06 -18.07 6.95
CA GLN A 117 16.14 -18.58 7.83
C GLN A 117 16.97 -19.67 7.17
N GLU A 118 16.35 -20.51 6.34
CA GLU A 118 17.00 -21.55 5.54
C GLU A 118 17.70 -21.01 4.27
N GLY A 119 17.68 -19.67 4.04
CA GLY A 119 18.29 -19.05 2.86
C GLY A 119 17.49 -19.20 1.57
N ARG A 120 16.22 -19.63 1.68
CA ARG A 120 15.35 -19.80 0.52
C ARG A 120 14.59 -18.50 0.22
N PHE A 121 14.50 -18.16 -1.05
CA PHE A 121 13.71 -17.02 -1.49
C PHE A 121 12.22 -17.28 -1.28
N ARG A 122 11.52 -16.35 -0.63
CA ARG A 122 10.10 -16.48 -0.26
C ARG A 122 9.11 -16.39 -1.44
N GLY A 123 9.62 -16.14 -2.67
CA GLY A 123 8.79 -15.91 -3.85
C GLY A 123 8.52 -14.44 -4.14
N GLY A 124 7.88 -14.18 -5.27
CA GLY A 124 7.66 -12.85 -5.83
C GLY A 124 8.69 -12.50 -6.90
N SER A 125 8.75 -11.21 -7.30
CA SER A 125 9.74 -10.74 -8.26
C SER A 125 11.12 -10.61 -7.61
N ALA A 126 12.18 -10.96 -8.35
CA ALA A 126 13.55 -10.72 -7.90
C ALA A 126 13.79 -9.21 -7.74
N PRO A 127 14.37 -8.77 -6.63
CA PRO A 127 14.85 -7.40 -6.52
C PRO A 127 15.88 -7.07 -7.59
N TYR A 128 15.98 -5.80 -7.97
CA TYR A 128 16.99 -5.33 -8.90
C TYR A 128 18.40 -5.70 -8.38
N GLY A 129 19.26 -6.23 -9.22
CA GLY A 129 20.57 -6.78 -8.82
C GLY A 129 20.59 -8.29 -8.65
N TYR A 130 19.43 -8.95 -8.77
CA TYR A 130 19.32 -10.42 -8.67
C TYR A 130 18.41 -10.98 -9.75
N ASP A 131 18.69 -12.20 -10.16
CA ASP A 131 17.87 -13.01 -11.05
C ASP A 131 17.27 -14.21 -10.29
N LEU A 132 16.13 -14.69 -10.77
CA LEU A 132 15.53 -15.95 -10.34
C LEU A 132 15.98 -17.05 -11.25
N VAL A 133 16.72 -18.01 -10.69
CA VAL A 133 17.16 -19.20 -11.43
C VAL A 133 16.51 -20.46 -10.84
N PRO A 134 16.22 -21.46 -11.67
CA PRO A 134 15.73 -22.75 -11.20
C PRO A 134 16.66 -23.38 -10.16
N SER A 135 16.10 -23.84 -9.03
CA SER A 135 16.91 -24.47 -7.97
C SER A 135 17.10 -25.99 -8.19
N GLY A 136 16.43 -26.57 -9.18
CA GLY A 136 16.38 -28.01 -9.40
C GLY A 136 15.55 -28.79 -8.37
N THR A 137 14.86 -28.08 -7.47
CA THR A 137 13.97 -28.69 -6.48
C THR A 137 12.50 -28.35 -6.77
N TYR A 138 11.60 -29.23 -6.37
CA TYR A 138 10.17 -29.07 -6.61
C TYR A 138 9.43 -28.99 -5.28
N ASN A 139 8.41 -28.15 -5.22
CA ASN A 139 7.54 -28.07 -4.06
C ASN A 139 6.53 -29.23 -4.02
N LYS A 140 5.73 -29.34 -2.94
CA LYS A 140 4.71 -30.38 -2.78
C LYS A 140 3.67 -30.42 -3.91
N ARG A 141 3.49 -29.31 -4.65
CA ARG A 141 2.58 -29.19 -5.81
C ARG A 141 3.27 -29.42 -7.15
N LYS A 142 4.50 -29.96 -7.15
CA LYS A 142 5.33 -30.20 -8.34
C LYS A 142 5.68 -28.93 -9.14
N HIS A 143 5.61 -27.74 -8.53
CA HIS A 143 6.13 -26.52 -9.13
C HIS A 143 7.62 -26.39 -8.77
N GLU A 144 8.41 -25.99 -9.74
CA GLU A 144 9.84 -25.75 -9.55
C GLU A 144 10.07 -24.58 -8.58
N VAL A 145 11.03 -24.75 -7.69
CA VAL A 145 11.44 -23.74 -6.73
C VAL A 145 12.59 -22.93 -7.33
N PHE A 146 12.51 -21.62 -7.21
CA PHE A 146 13.55 -20.70 -7.69
C PHE A 146 14.44 -20.24 -6.55
N LYS A 147 15.72 -20.05 -6.84
CA LYS A 147 16.70 -19.38 -5.96
C LYS A 147 17.12 -18.05 -6.57
N LEU A 148 17.66 -17.18 -5.73
CA LEU A 148 18.27 -15.92 -6.18
C LEU A 148 19.73 -16.14 -6.54
N GLU A 149 20.14 -15.53 -7.63
CA GLU A 149 21.55 -15.35 -7.99
C GLU A 149 21.82 -13.88 -8.28
N ILE A 150 23.05 -13.44 -8.03
CA ILE A 150 23.45 -12.05 -8.33
C ILE A 150 23.53 -11.87 -9.85
N ASN A 151 22.80 -10.86 -10.36
CA ASN A 151 22.97 -10.38 -11.72
C ASN A 151 24.15 -9.40 -11.75
N PRO A 152 25.27 -9.74 -12.44
CA PRO A 152 26.49 -8.93 -12.34
C PRO A 152 26.34 -7.51 -12.90
N ASP A 153 25.51 -7.32 -13.93
CA ASP A 153 25.34 -5.99 -14.54
C ASP A 153 24.46 -5.09 -13.69
N GLU A 154 23.33 -5.61 -13.17
CA GLU A 154 22.49 -4.87 -12.25
C GLU A 154 23.19 -4.62 -10.90
N ALA A 155 23.99 -5.57 -10.41
CA ALA A 155 24.77 -5.43 -9.18
C ALA A 155 25.79 -4.28 -9.27
N LYS A 156 26.40 -4.04 -10.45
CA LYS A 156 27.26 -2.88 -10.68
C LYS A 156 26.51 -1.56 -10.46
N VAL A 157 25.27 -1.50 -10.96
CA VAL A 157 24.42 -0.30 -10.78
C VAL A 157 24.01 -0.12 -9.32
N VAL A 158 23.70 -1.21 -8.62
CA VAL A 158 23.42 -1.16 -7.17
C VAL A 158 24.64 -0.63 -6.39
N ARG A 159 25.83 -1.16 -6.64
CA ARG A 159 27.06 -0.66 -6.01
C ARG A 159 27.27 0.84 -6.31
N MET A 160 27.10 1.26 -7.56
CA MET A 160 27.19 2.67 -7.94
C MET A 160 26.20 3.55 -7.16
N MET A 161 24.95 3.09 -6.93
CA MET A 161 23.97 3.86 -6.13
C MET A 161 24.45 4.05 -4.70
N PHE A 162 25.02 3.02 -4.07
CA PHE A 162 25.57 3.11 -2.72
C PHE A 162 26.81 3.99 -2.67
N ASP A 163 27.73 3.87 -3.63
CA ASP A 163 28.92 4.71 -3.73
C ASP A 163 28.56 6.19 -3.91
N LEU A 164 27.58 6.51 -4.74
CA LEU A 164 27.06 7.89 -4.88
C LEU A 164 26.41 8.39 -3.59
N CYS A 165 25.71 7.52 -2.86
CA CYS A 165 25.07 7.88 -1.58
C CYS A 165 26.12 8.15 -0.49
N VAL A 166 27.10 7.27 -0.33
CA VAL A 166 28.10 7.30 0.73
C VAL A 166 29.25 8.23 0.37
N GLY A 167 29.88 8.04 -0.79
CA GLY A 167 31.07 8.78 -1.20
C GLY A 167 30.79 10.20 -1.67
N SER A 168 29.77 10.38 -2.51
CA SER A 168 29.45 11.69 -3.09
C SER A 168 28.35 12.45 -2.33
N GLY A 169 27.76 11.84 -1.32
CA GLY A 169 26.70 12.47 -0.55
C GLY A 169 25.41 12.74 -1.35
N TYR A 170 25.11 11.95 -2.39
CA TYR A 170 23.93 12.18 -3.22
C TYR A 170 22.65 11.69 -2.52
N GLY A 171 21.59 12.49 -2.58
CA GLY A 171 20.25 12.07 -2.21
C GLY A 171 19.58 11.26 -3.32
N ARG A 172 18.49 10.54 -2.97
CA ARG A 172 17.74 9.66 -3.88
C ARG A 172 17.40 10.28 -5.24
N PHE A 173 16.93 11.53 -5.22
CA PHE A 173 16.58 12.29 -6.43
C PHE A 173 17.80 12.53 -7.32
N LYS A 174 18.94 12.95 -6.71
CA LYS A 174 20.16 13.23 -7.44
C LYS A 174 20.75 11.96 -8.05
N ILE A 175 20.69 10.82 -7.33
CA ILE A 175 21.10 9.52 -7.85
C ILE A 175 20.23 9.10 -9.04
N ALA A 176 18.89 9.24 -8.94
CA ALA A 176 17.97 8.90 -10.03
C ALA A 176 18.26 9.70 -11.30
N ASN A 177 18.51 11.01 -11.16
CA ASN A 177 18.87 11.87 -12.28
C ASN A 177 20.24 11.49 -12.89
N PHE A 178 21.24 11.27 -12.06
CA PHE A 178 22.56 10.85 -12.49
C PHE A 178 22.53 9.56 -13.32
N LEU A 179 21.82 8.54 -12.86
CA LEU A 179 21.66 7.29 -13.60
C LEU A 179 20.92 7.49 -14.93
N SER A 180 19.93 8.37 -14.95
CA SER A 180 19.18 8.70 -16.17
C SER A 180 20.04 9.47 -17.17
N GLU A 181 20.89 10.40 -16.73
CA GLU A 181 21.84 11.15 -17.53
C GLU A 181 22.93 10.23 -18.14
N MET A 182 23.35 9.23 -17.38
CA MET A 182 24.26 8.17 -17.85
C MET A 182 23.60 7.18 -18.82
N GLY A 183 22.31 7.34 -19.10
CA GLY A 183 21.56 6.43 -19.98
C GLY A 183 21.25 5.06 -19.37
N ILE A 184 21.54 4.87 -18.07
CA ILE A 184 21.25 3.62 -17.37
C ILE A 184 19.76 3.52 -17.10
N LYS A 185 19.11 2.46 -17.58
CA LYS A 185 17.65 2.22 -17.43
C LYS A 185 17.37 1.19 -16.36
N THR A 186 16.13 1.18 -15.89
CA THR A 186 15.60 0.10 -15.05
C THR A 186 15.45 -1.19 -15.86
N ARG A 187 15.19 -2.32 -15.20
CA ARG A 187 14.92 -3.61 -15.86
C ARG A 187 13.81 -3.54 -16.92
N ASP A 188 12.83 -2.65 -16.73
CA ASP A 188 11.73 -2.41 -17.66
C ASP A 188 12.06 -1.37 -18.75
N GLY A 189 13.30 -0.93 -18.89
CA GLY A 189 13.72 0.09 -19.86
C GLY A 189 13.30 1.52 -19.54
N LYS A 190 12.80 1.78 -18.32
CA LYS A 190 12.33 3.10 -17.88
C LYS A 190 13.43 3.92 -17.21
N ASN A 191 13.20 5.23 -17.06
CA ASN A 191 14.06 6.10 -16.25
C ASN A 191 13.90 5.79 -14.76
N TRP A 192 14.97 6.03 -14.01
CA TRP A 192 14.96 5.87 -12.57
C TRP A 192 14.08 6.92 -11.89
N HIS A 193 13.31 6.46 -10.92
CA HIS A 193 12.51 7.33 -10.05
C HIS A 193 13.13 7.33 -8.63
N GLU A 194 13.03 8.47 -7.92
CA GLU A 194 13.61 8.60 -6.57
C GLU A 194 13.09 7.57 -5.57
N ALA A 195 11.81 7.17 -5.71
CA ALA A 195 11.22 6.14 -4.84
C ALA A 195 11.87 4.77 -5.09
N THR A 196 12.15 4.41 -6.35
CA THR A 196 12.80 3.14 -6.70
C THR A 196 14.23 3.09 -6.16
N VAL A 197 14.99 4.16 -6.32
CA VAL A 197 16.32 4.31 -5.71
C VAL A 197 16.23 4.21 -4.19
N GLY A 198 15.23 4.87 -3.58
CA GLY A 198 14.97 4.77 -2.14
C GLY A 198 14.70 3.34 -1.69
N HIS A 199 13.89 2.58 -2.40
CA HIS A 199 13.64 1.16 -2.10
C HIS A 199 14.91 0.31 -2.18
N ILE A 200 15.77 0.56 -3.17
CA ILE A 200 17.05 -0.13 -3.30
C ILE A 200 17.96 0.20 -2.12
N LEU A 201 18.17 1.46 -1.82
CA LEU A 201 19.05 1.87 -0.72
C LEU A 201 18.61 1.40 0.66
N HIS A 202 17.31 1.13 0.89
CA HIS A 202 16.77 0.61 2.16
C HIS A 202 16.65 -0.91 2.22
N ASN A 203 16.94 -1.62 1.14
CA ASN A 203 16.74 -3.06 1.11
C ASN A 203 17.96 -3.80 1.69
N ILE A 204 17.80 -4.33 2.90
CA ILE A 204 18.86 -5.09 3.61
C ILE A 204 19.36 -6.32 2.84
N MET A 205 18.58 -6.80 1.85
CA MET A 205 18.94 -7.97 1.07
C MET A 205 20.28 -7.83 0.34
N TYR A 206 20.68 -6.58 0.00
CA TYR A 206 21.98 -6.33 -0.63
C TYR A 206 23.18 -6.63 0.27
N THR A 207 22.98 -6.79 1.58
CA THR A 207 24.00 -7.30 2.50
C THR A 207 24.02 -8.83 2.62
N GLY A 208 23.23 -9.53 1.77
CA GLY A 208 23.09 -10.98 1.84
C GLY A 208 22.06 -11.46 2.86
N VAL A 209 21.32 -10.57 3.54
CA VAL A 209 20.33 -10.91 4.54
C VAL A 209 18.93 -10.97 3.92
N LEU A 210 18.32 -12.14 3.91
CA LEU A 210 16.93 -12.31 3.49
C LEU A 210 15.97 -11.88 4.61
N ARG A 211 14.81 -11.32 4.24
CA ARG A 211 13.82 -10.82 5.20
C ARG A 211 12.39 -11.22 4.84
N SER A 212 11.63 -11.60 5.86
CA SER A 212 10.19 -11.79 5.77
C SER A 212 9.50 -11.20 7.01
N GLY A 213 8.85 -10.04 6.84
CA GLY A 213 8.28 -9.30 7.97
C GLY A 213 9.36 -8.88 8.97
N SER A 214 9.24 -9.32 10.21
CA SER A 214 10.24 -9.09 11.29
C SER A 214 11.37 -10.12 11.29
N THR A 215 11.21 -11.26 10.60
CA THR A 215 12.21 -12.35 10.58
C THR A 215 13.30 -12.03 9.58
N GLN A 216 14.55 -12.14 10.00
CA GLN A 216 15.74 -12.00 9.16
C GLN A 216 16.55 -13.30 9.21
N SER A 217 17.27 -13.58 8.13
CA SER A 217 18.23 -14.69 8.06
C SER A 217 19.60 -14.27 8.60
N LYS A 218 20.52 -15.23 8.73
CA LYS A 218 21.94 -14.94 8.69
C LYS A 218 22.34 -14.37 7.32
N ALA A 219 23.47 -13.69 7.25
CA ALA A 219 24.02 -13.22 5.98
C ALA A 219 24.48 -14.41 5.12
N PHE A 220 24.13 -14.39 3.84
CA PHE A 220 24.59 -15.34 2.82
C PHE A 220 25.60 -14.62 1.91
N PRO A 221 26.90 -14.99 1.96
CA PRO A 221 27.94 -14.32 1.16
C PRO A 221 27.65 -14.35 -0.34
N ASP A 222 27.06 -15.45 -0.84
CA ASP A 222 26.73 -15.63 -2.25
C ASP A 222 25.65 -14.65 -2.76
N LEU A 223 24.92 -14.01 -1.85
CA LEU A 223 23.88 -13.01 -2.15
C LEU A 223 24.32 -11.58 -1.79
N GLN A 224 25.54 -11.41 -1.30
CA GLN A 224 26.02 -10.10 -0.86
C GLN A 224 26.52 -9.25 -2.04
N ILE A 225 25.87 -8.11 -2.26
CA ILE A 225 26.29 -7.12 -3.26
C ILE A 225 27.02 -5.96 -2.57
N ILE A 226 26.60 -5.57 -1.38
CA ILE A 226 27.09 -4.43 -0.60
C ILE A 226 27.61 -4.91 0.76
N SER A 227 28.69 -4.36 1.26
CA SER A 227 29.16 -4.66 2.63
C SER A 227 28.16 -4.10 3.67
N PRO A 228 28.00 -4.79 4.82
CA PRO A 228 27.14 -4.31 5.89
C PRO A 228 27.51 -2.89 6.36
N GLU A 229 28.80 -2.57 6.42
CA GLU A 229 29.30 -1.25 6.85
C GLU A 229 28.85 -0.14 5.89
N ASN A 230 28.95 -0.37 4.58
CA ASN A 230 28.49 0.59 3.56
C ASN A 230 26.96 0.76 3.59
N PHE A 231 26.24 -0.34 3.85
CA PHE A 231 24.79 -0.28 3.99
C PHE A 231 24.39 0.56 5.22
N GLU A 232 25.00 0.31 6.39
CA GLU A 232 24.70 1.06 7.61
C GLU A 232 25.07 2.54 7.48
N LEU A 233 26.20 2.84 6.85
CA LEU A 233 26.60 4.21 6.59
C LEU A 233 25.61 4.93 5.66
N ALA A 234 25.11 4.25 4.63
CA ALA A 234 24.06 4.79 3.78
C ALA A 234 22.76 5.07 4.55
N GLN A 235 22.32 4.13 5.44
CA GLN A 235 21.15 4.35 6.31
C GLN A 235 21.34 5.58 7.19
N LYS A 236 22.49 5.70 7.86
CA LYS A 236 22.81 6.83 8.73
C LYS A 236 22.73 8.15 7.98
N LEU A 237 23.39 8.26 6.84
CA LEU A 237 23.40 9.48 6.01
C LEU A 237 21.99 9.83 5.50
N MET A 238 21.17 8.85 5.15
CA MET A 238 19.79 9.09 4.74
C MET A 238 18.93 9.57 5.91
N ALA A 239 19.11 9.01 7.10
CA ALA A 239 18.39 9.43 8.31
C ALA A 239 18.77 10.85 8.74
N GLU A 240 20.05 11.21 8.73
CA GLU A 240 20.54 12.56 9.02
C GLU A 240 19.92 13.58 8.08
N ARG A 241 19.91 13.32 6.77
CA ARG A 241 19.25 14.19 5.78
C ARG A 241 17.75 14.31 5.98
N ALA A 242 17.09 13.22 6.38
CA ALA A 242 15.65 13.26 6.68
C ALA A 242 15.37 14.15 7.89
N ASN A 243 16.20 14.09 8.92
CA ASN A 243 16.12 14.91 10.12
C ASN A 243 16.41 16.39 9.81
N GLU A 244 17.46 16.69 9.05
CA GLU A 244 17.75 18.04 8.56
C GLU A 244 16.59 18.60 7.73
N CYS A 245 16.03 17.80 6.80
CA CYS A 245 14.87 18.20 6.03
C CYS A 245 13.64 18.46 6.90
N ASN A 246 13.44 17.72 7.98
CA ASN A 246 12.33 17.93 8.90
C ASN A 246 12.56 19.16 9.78
N ALA A 247 13.78 19.39 10.25
CA ALA A 247 14.18 20.60 10.99
C ALA A 247 14.07 21.85 10.11
N LEU A 248 14.45 21.76 8.82
CA LEU A 248 14.38 22.86 7.84
C LEU A 248 12.99 23.03 7.21
N ARG A 249 11.98 22.23 7.58
CA ARG A 249 10.61 22.41 7.05
C ARG A 249 10.00 23.77 7.36
N THR A 250 10.52 24.46 8.36
CA THR A 250 10.17 25.84 8.70
C THR A 250 10.88 26.87 7.82
N MET A 251 12.00 26.52 7.18
CA MET A 251 12.70 27.43 6.27
C MET A 251 12.20 27.29 4.83
N PRO A 252 12.03 28.41 4.09
CA PRO A 252 11.66 28.36 2.68
C PRO A 252 12.78 27.68 1.88
N ARG A 253 12.48 26.55 1.24
CA ARG A 253 13.41 26.00 0.25
C ARG A 253 13.46 26.94 -0.95
N ASN A 254 14.67 27.30 -1.37
CA ASN A 254 14.90 28.06 -2.58
C ASN A 254 14.61 27.14 -3.78
N THR A 255 13.31 26.92 -4.06
CA THR A 255 12.91 26.30 -5.33
C THR A 255 13.16 27.36 -6.40
N ARG A 256 13.71 26.97 -7.55
CA ARG A 256 13.80 27.81 -8.76
C ARG A 256 12.37 28.22 -9.16
N GLY A 257 11.82 29.16 -8.40
CA GLY A 257 10.49 29.71 -8.64
C GLY A 257 10.57 30.76 -9.73
N GLN A 258 9.67 30.66 -10.71
CA GLN A 258 9.51 31.69 -11.74
C GLN A 258 8.96 33.03 -11.19
N SER A 259 8.72 33.12 -9.89
CA SER A 259 8.15 34.30 -9.23
C SER A 259 9.03 34.76 -8.08
N LEU A 260 9.21 36.07 -7.98
CA LEU A 260 10.12 36.77 -7.07
C LEU A 260 9.93 36.40 -5.59
N LEU A 261 8.72 36.06 -5.18
CA LEU A 261 8.35 35.76 -3.78
C LEU A 261 8.09 34.29 -3.51
N SER A 262 8.43 33.38 -4.44
CA SER A 262 8.22 31.95 -4.25
C SER A 262 8.97 31.44 -3.02
N GLY A 263 8.23 30.88 -2.06
CA GLY A 263 8.78 30.31 -0.83
C GLY A 263 8.95 31.29 0.33
N ASN A 264 8.83 32.60 0.11
CA ASN A 264 9.06 33.64 1.11
C ASN A 264 7.77 34.35 1.59
N VAL A 265 6.60 33.90 1.15
CA VAL A 265 5.30 34.48 1.51
C VAL A 265 4.51 33.47 2.33
N PHE A 266 3.96 33.96 3.45
CA PHE A 266 3.18 33.19 4.40
C PHE A 266 1.78 33.73 4.55
N CYS A 267 0.83 32.90 4.90
CA CYS A 267 -0.55 33.27 5.15
C CYS A 267 -0.66 34.03 6.47
N GLY A 268 -1.23 35.25 6.44
CA GLY A 268 -1.44 36.04 7.63
C GLY A 268 -2.44 35.45 8.64
N HIS A 269 -3.31 34.52 8.22
CA HIS A 269 -4.29 33.86 9.09
C HIS A 269 -3.71 32.64 9.84
N CYS A 270 -2.93 31.81 9.16
CA CYS A 270 -2.50 30.50 9.75
C CYS A 270 -0.98 30.31 9.76
N GLY A 271 -0.19 31.29 9.33
CA GLY A 271 1.26 31.18 9.22
C GLY A 271 1.75 30.15 8.18
N GLY A 272 0.85 29.45 7.50
CA GLY A 272 1.20 28.46 6.47
C GLY A 272 1.76 29.13 5.21
N ARG A 273 2.57 28.38 4.45
CA ARG A 273 3.15 28.89 3.20
C ARG A 273 2.07 29.22 2.17
N LEU A 274 2.29 30.28 1.41
CA LEU A 274 1.54 30.54 0.20
C LEU A 274 2.20 29.83 -0.99
N THR A 275 1.40 29.17 -1.80
CA THR A 275 1.82 28.51 -3.03
C THR A 275 1.25 29.23 -4.24
N LEU A 276 2.03 29.25 -5.32
CA LEU A 276 1.58 29.81 -6.59
C LEU A 276 0.53 28.89 -7.22
N THR A 277 -0.55 29.49 -7.68
CA THR A 277 -1.54 28.83 -8.53
C THR A 277 -1.81 29.70 -9.74
N THR A 278 -2.07 29.05 -10.86
CA THR A 278 -2.50 29.72 -12.08
C THR A 278 -4.01 29.54 -12.23
N ASN A 279 -4.73 30.64 -12.31
CA ASN A 279 -6.14 30.63 -12.64
C ASN A 279 -6.36 31.37 -13.98
N GLY A 280 -7.12 30.80 -14.86
CA GLY A 280 -7.44 31.42 -16.14
C GLY A 280 -8.29 30.49 -17.00
N THR A 281 -9.27 31.04 -17.68
CA THR A 281 -10.05 30.33 -18.70
C THR A 281 -9.32 30.45 -20.02
N THR A 282 -8.94 29.32 -20.58
CA THR A 282 -8.45 29.24 -21.96
C THR A 282 -9.68 29.15 -22.88
N ARG A 283 -9.87 30.10 -23.77
CA ARG A 283 -10.88 30.04 -24.84
C ARG A 283 -10.17 29.72 -26.15
N ILE A 284 -10.81 28.95 -26.99
CA ILE A 284 -10.36 28.73 -28.37
C ILE A 284 -11.05 29.81 -29.20
N ASN A 285 -10.29 30.64 -29.95
CA ASN A 285 -10.84 31.62 -30.86
C ASN A 285 -11.33 30.95 -32.15
N ALA A 286 -12.01 31.69 -33.00
CA ALA A 286 -12.54 31.18 -34.28
C ALA A 286 -11.46 30.66 -35.23
N ALA A 287 -10.20 30.97 -35.03
CA ALA A 287 -9.04 30.48 -35.77
C ALA A 287 -8.39 29.21 -35.14
N GLY A 288 -8.98 28.61 -34.07
CA GLY A 288 -8.48 27.44 -33.43
C GLY A 288 -7.32 27.66 -32.40
N GLU A 289 -6.96 28.93 -32.16
CA GLU A 289 -5.85 29.25 -31.23
C GLU A 289 -6.34 29.38 -29.79
N LYS A 290 -5.51 28.89 -28.85
CA LYS A 290 -5.79 29.02 -27.40
C LYS A 290 -5.49 30.44 -26.94
N VAL A 291 -6.53 31.27 -26.74
CA VAL A 291 -6.41 32.62 -26.21
C VAL A 291 -6.90 32.63 -24.76
N GLY A 292 -6.05 33.11 -23.84
CA GLY A 292 -6.44 33.28 -22.45
C GLY A 292 -5.34 33.90 -21.59
N ARG A 293 -5.72 34.77 -20.66
CA ARG A 293 -4.79 35.33 -19.67
C ARG A 293 -4.64 34.35 -18.48
N LYS A 294 -3.48 33.78 -18.30
CA LYS A 294 -3.11 33.11 -17.05
C LYS A 294 -2.86 34.16 -15.98
N ARG A 295 -3.68 34.18 -14.93
CA ARG A 295 -3.43 34.99 -13.73
C ARG A 295 -2.69 34.13 -12.71
N ILE A 296 -1.52 34.58 -12.28
CA ILE A 296 -0.73 33.96 -11.22
C ILE A 296 -1.16 34.60 -9.90
N ARG A 297 -1.50 33.80 -8.91
CA ARG A 297 -1.85 34.25 -7.56
C ARG A 297 -1.24 33.35 -6.50
N TYR A 298 -1.00 33.90 -5.34
CA TYR A 298 -0.63 33.15 -4.14
C TYR A 298 -1.88 32.65 -3.43
N VAL A 299 -1.89 31.39 -3.01
CA VAL A 299 -2.97 30.79 -2.20
C VAL A 299 -2.38 30.07 -1.01
N CYS A 300 -3.09 30.04 0.10
CA CYS A 300 -2.66 29.34 1.29
C CYS A 300 -2.63 27.82 1.04
N TYR A 301 -1.47 27.21 1.27
CA TYR A 301 -1.29 25.76 1.10
C TYR A 301 -2.22 24.96 2.03
N ASN A 302 -2.36 25.40 3.29
CA ASN A 302 -3.22 24.74 4.26
C ASN A 302 -4.70 24.79 3.87
N LYS A 303 -5.19 25.93 3.36
CA LYS A 303 -6.55 26.06 2.82
C LYS A 303 -6.77 25.13 1.61
N THR A 304 -5.84 25.17 0.66
CA THR A 304 -5.96 24.36 -0.58
C THR A 304 -5.97 22.86 -0.30
N ARG A 305 -5.24 22.42 0.72
CA ARG A 305 -5.15 21.00 1.12
C ARG A 305 -6.10 20.62 2.25
N LYS A 306 -6.98 21.52 2.69
CA LYS A 306 -7.92 21.32 3.81
C LYS A 306 -7.22 20.82 5.09
N ARG A 307 -5.99 21.27 5.34
CA ARG A 307 -5.19 20.87 6.52
C ARG A 307 -5.45 21.70 7.76
N SER A 308 -6.10 22.85 7.61
CA SER A 308 -6.55 23.72 8.70
C SER A 308 -7.76 24.53 8.25
N ASN A 309 -8.55 25.02 9.22
CA ASN A 309 -9.65 25.97 8.99
C ASN A 309 -9.08 27.37 8.72
N CYS A 310 -8.36 27.53 7.63
CA CYS A 310 -7.78 28.79 7.22
C CYS A 310 -8.70 29.50 6.22
N ASP A 311 -9.09 30.73 6.50
CA ASP A 311 -9.97 31.57 5.65
C ASP A 311 -9.17 32.42 4.65
N GLY A 312 -7.85 32.42 4.74
CA GLY A 312 -6.94 33.22 3.88
C GLY A 312 -6.71 32.68 2.46
#